data_a999913388b8dcb7af9ccb104083f011
#
_entry.id   a999913388b8dcb7af9ccb104083f011
#
_cell.length_a   1.000
_cell.length_b   1.000
_cell.length_c   1.000
_cell.angle_alpha   90.00
_cell.angle_beta   90.00
_cell.angle_gamma   90.00
#
_symmetry.space_group_name_H-M   'P 1'
#
loop_
_entity.id
_entity.type
_entity.pdbx_description
1 polymer ?
#
loop_
_entity_poly.entity_id
_entity_poly.type
_entity_poly.pdbx_seq_one_letter_code
_entity_poly.pdbx_strand_id
1 'polypeptide(L)'
;EWGQWNLGIYMQQQSVADPILAQLLTSKITQGALLAWDPATQKAVWEVPHKLTWNGGLLATAGGLIFQGSAEGEVLAFRADNGEELWSFEANTGVMAPPVTYTVDGEQYVTILAGWGGAFGLIAGLEQEVAPPPSRVLTFKLGGTAPALPANPLKQRHEPPARLTDDAQILEKGRTLYYGYCSACHVPKAFHDNFNAIVLDGVMKKAGMVGFSEVLTEEDAFALHAYILEQANVDKESRAQPSWLISIKTWFYGIVAKLLGFAMSFS
;
A
#
# COMPACT_ATOMS: atom_id res chain seq x y z
N GLU A 1 -25.26 -8.36 -5.20
CA GLU A 1 -24.18 -9.37 -5.29
C GLU A 1 -22.84 -8.80 -5.79
N TRP A 2 -22.81 -7.67 -6.49
CA TRP A 2 -21.57 -7.01 -6.93
C TRP A 2 -20.73 -6.47 -5.76
N GLY A 3 -21.34 -6.15 -4.62
CA GLY A 3 -20.63 -5.67 -3.43
C GLY A 3 -19.73 -6.71 -2.76
N GLN A 4 -19.93 -8.00 -3.01
CA GLN A 4 -19.14 -9.09 -2.41
C GLN A 4 -17.75 -9.25 -3.05
N TRP A 5 -17.55 -8.69 -4.25
CA TRP A 5 -16.28 -8.75 -4.97
C TRP A 5 -15.44 -7.48 -4.84
N ASN A 6 -15.88 -6.49 -4.07
CA ASN A 6 -15.08 -5.33 -3.79
C ASN A 6 -14.00 -5.69 -2.76
N LEU A 7 -12.76 -5.81 -3.21
CA LEU A 7 -11.61 -6.17 -2.37
C LEU A 7 -11.45 -5.22 -1.17
N GLY A 8 -11.77 -3.93 -1.36
CA GLY A 8 -11.76 -2.94 -0.29
C GLY A 8 -12.77 -3.27 0.82
N ILE A 9 -14.01 -3.62 0.45
CA ILE A 9 -15.06 -4.04 1.40
C ILE A 9 -14.64 -5.33 2.11
N TYR A 10 -14.12 -6.30 1.39
CA TYR A 10 -13.68 -7.57 1.96
C TYR A 10 -12.54 -7.37 2.96
N MET A 11 -11.54 -6.59 2.62
CA MET A 11 -10.39 -6.27 3.50
C MET A 11 -10.83 -5.51 4.75
N GLN A 12 -11.89 -4.70 4.66
CA GLN A 12 -12.35 -3.84 5.74
C GLN A 12 -13.42 -4.47 6.64
N GLN A 13 -14.18 -5.46 6.17
CA GLN A 13 -15.05 -6.27 7.04
C GLN A 13 -14.25 -7.01 8.12
N GLN A 14 -12.94 -7.13 7.92
CA GLN A 14 -11.99 -7.65 8.90
C GLN A 14 -11.25 -6.55 9.67
N SER A 15 -11.70 -5.29 9.61
CA SER A 15 -11.04 -4.20 10.31
C SER A 15 -11.10 -4.42 11.82
N VAL A 16 -9.97 -4.83 12.35
CA VAL A 16 -9.73 -4.84 13.78
C VAL A 16 -9.68 -3.39 14.23
N ALA A 17 -10.47 -3.03 15.25
CA ALA A 17 -10.58 -1.66 15.73
C ALA A 17 -9.25 -1.07 16.25
N ASP A 18 -8.29 -1.92 16.58
CA ASP A 18 -6.95 -1.51 17.01
C ASP A 18 -5.97 -1.51 15.82
N PRO A 19 -5.40 -0.34 15.44
CA PRO A 19 -4.52 -0.23 14.28
C PRO A 19 -3.22 -1.04 14.42
N ILE A 20 -2.72 -1.25 15.65
CA ILE A 20 -1.52 -2.05 15.90
C ILE A 20 -1.81 -3.53 15.63
N LEU A 21 -2.96 -4.01 16.11
CA LEU A 21 -3.38 -5.39 15.87
C LEU A 21 -3.69 -5.61 14.38
N ALA A 22 -4.33 -4.65 13.72
CA ALA A 22 -4.57 -4.70 12.27
C ALA A 22 -3.26 -4.79 11.49
N GLN A 23 -2.26 -3.97 11.82
CA GLN A 23 -0.95 -4.00 11.19
C GLN A 23 -0.20 -5.32 11.43
N LEU A 24 -0.25 -5.85 12.65
CA LEU A 24 0.36 -7.14 13.00
C LEU A 24 -0.28 -8.31 12.25
N LEU A 25 -1.60 -8.32 12.14
CA LEU A 25 -2.33 -9.34 11.40
C LEU A 25 -2.03 -9.25 9.91
N THR A 26 -2.08 -8.04 9.34
CA THR A 26 -1.79 -7.80 7.93
C THR A 26 -0.35 -8.21 7.58
N SER A 27 0.64 -7.83 8.38
CA SER A 27 2.04 -8.17 8.13
C SER A 27 2.34 -9.67 8.22
N LYS A 28 1.51 -10.44 8.91
CA LYS A 28 1.67 -11.91 9.03
C LYS A 28 0.89 -12.69 7.98
N ILE A 29 -0.20 -12.12 7.47
CA ILE A 29 -1.09 -12.80 6.51
C ILE A 29 -0.66 -12.53 5.08
N THR A 30 -0.04 -11.38 4.82
CA THR A 30 0.31 -10.93 3.47
C THR A 30 1.82 -10.80 3.33
N GLN A 31 2.47 -11.87 2.92
CA GLN A 31 3.87 -11.88 2.52
C GLN A 31 3.98 -12.05 1.03
N GLY A 32 4.98 -11.43 0.42
CA GLY A 32 5.34 -11.64 -0.97
C GLY A 32 6.56 -12.53 -1.07
N ALA A 33 6.73 -13.20 -2.20
CA ALA A 33 7.95 -13.92 -2.50
C ALA A 33 8.22 -13.91 -4.01
N LEU A 34 9.50 -13.92 -4.37
CA LEU A 34 9.95 -14.32 -5.70
C LEU A 34 10.16 -15.82 -5.68
N LEU A 35 9.39 -16.56 -6.48
CA LEU A 35 9.38 -18.02 -6.49
C LEU A 35 9.82 -18.56 -7.86
N ALA A 36 10.83 -19.42 -7.87
CA ALA A 36 11.10 -20.27 -9.02
C ALA A 36 10.36 -21.59 -8.87
N TRP A 37 9.50 -21.87 -9.84
CA TRP A 37 8.65 -23.06 -9.84
C TRP A 37 9.00 -24.00 -10.98
N ASP A 38 9.23 -25.27 -10.67
CA ASP A 38 9.37 -26.32 -11.68
C ASP A 38 7.99 -26.93 -12.00
N PRO A 39 7.43 -26.67 -13.18
CA PRO A 39 6.13 -27.19 -13.54
C PRO A 39 6.10 -28.70 -13.77
N ALA A 40 7.26 -29.32 -14.07
CA ALA A 40 7.35 -30.78 -14.32
C ALA A 40 7.27 -31.54 -12.99
N THR A 41 7.97 -31.09 -11.98
CA THR A 41 7.96 -31.72 -10.64
C THR A 41 6.90 -31.12 -9.72
N GLN A 42 6.28 -30.02 -10.11
CA GLN A 42 5.30 -29.25 -9.32
C GLN A 42 5.85 -28.84 -7.95
N LYS A 43 7.10 -28.39 -7.92
CA LYS A 43 7.78 -27.97 -6.69
C LYS A 43 8.47 -26.62 -6.86
N ALA A 44 8.59 -25.92 -5.74
CA ALA A 44 9.50 -24.79 -5.65
C ALA A 44 10.95 -25.27 -5.79
N VAL A 45 11.71 -24.60 -6.64
CA VAL A 45 13.16 -24.81 -6.79
C VAL A 45 13.92 -23.95 -5.79
N TRP A 46 13.52 -22.68 -5.69
CA TRP A 46 14.01 -21.74 -4.69
C TRP A 46 12.97 -20.63 -4.47
N GLU A 47 13.10 -19.92 -3.36
CA GLU A 47 12.22 -18.83 -2.95
C GLU A 47 13.02 -17.71 -2.29
N VAL A 48 12.71 -16.46 -2.64
CA VAL A 48 13.23 -15.25 -1.99
C VAL A 48 12.07 -14.50 -1.37
N PRO A 49 11.97 -14.42 -0.04
CA PRO A 49 10.87 -13.73 0.62
C PRO A 49 10.98 -12.21 0.48
N HIS A 50 9.85 -11.54 0.30
CA HIS A 50 9.70 -10.09 0.37
C HIS A 50 8.92 -9.69 1.62
N LYS A 51 9.25 -8.54 2.22
CA LYS A 51 8.54 -8.03 3.40
C LYS A 51 7.12 -7.57 3.06
N LEU A 52 6.94 -7.02 1.85
CA LEU A 52 5.66 -6.52 1.38
C LEU A 52 5.13 -7.39 0.25
N THR A 53 3.82 -7.33 0.06
CA THR A 53 3.13 -7.95 -1.07
C THR A 53 3.15 -7.04 -2.31
N TRP A 54 2.70 -7.58 -3.45
CA TRP A 54 2.51 -6.83 -4.69
C TRP A 54 3.78 -6.21 -5.26
N ASN A 55 4.85 -6.98 -5.25
CA ASN A 55 6.09 -6.59 -5.90
C ASN A 55 5.92 -6.46 -7.42
N GLY A 56 6.85 -5.77 -8.05
CA GLY A 56 6.84 -5.55 -9.49
C GLY A 56 6.96 -6.83 -10.31
N GLY A 57 6.63 -6.73 -11.59
CA GLY A 57 6.81 -7.82 -12.53
C GLY A 57 8.27 -8.19 -12.75
N LEU A 58 8.51 -9.30 -13.43
CA LEU A 58 9.83 -9.90 -13.61
C LEU A 58 10.34 -9.72 -15.04
N LEU A 59 11.65 -9.59 -15.17
CA LEU A 59 12.39 -9.71 -16.42
C LEU A 59 13.47 -10.77 -16.27
N ALA A 60 13.33 -11.91 -16.94
CA ALA A 60 14.41 -12.90 -17.07
C ALA A 60 15.23 -12.64 -18.32
N THR A 61 16.55 -12.74 -18.20
CA THR A 61 17.50 -12.53 -19.31
C THR A 61 18.21 -13.81 -19.70
N ALA A 62 18.68 -13.89 -20.96
CA ALA A 62 19.47 -15.01 -21.42
C ALA A 62 20.82 -15.18 -20.67
N GLY A 63 21.30 -14.13 -20.01
CA GLY A 63 22.49 -14.13 -19.16
C GLY A 63 22.28 -14.74 -17.77
N GLY A 64 21.11 -15.33 -17.49
CA GLY A 64 20.84 -15.98 -16.20
C GLY A 64 20.53 -15.00 -15.08
N LEU A 65 20.04 -13.80 -15.39
CA LEU A 65 19.60 -12.80 -14.41
C LEU A 65 18.08 -12.66 -14.43
N ILE A 66 17.53 -12.40 -13.25
CA ILE A 66 16.14 -11.97 -13.05
C ILE A 66 16.16 -10.58 -12.44
N PHE A 67 15.51 -9.62 -13.09
CA PHE A 67 15.29 -8.29 -12.54
C PHE A 67 13.87 -8.16 -12.01
N GLN A 68 13.72 -7.49 -10.88
CA GLN A 68 12.44 -7.21 -10.24
C GLN A 68 12.45 -5.85 -9.56
N GLY A 69 11.31 -5.14 -9.58
CA GLY A 69 11.05 -4.05 -8.66
C GLY A 69 10.36 -4.56 -7.40
N SER A 70 10.65 -3.97 -6.24
CA SER A 70 10.01 -4.31 -4.99
C SER A 70 9.04 -3.23 -4.50
N ALA A 71 8.05 -3.64 -3.70
CA ALA A 71 7.18 -2.71 -2.98
C ALA A 71 7.95 -1.89 -1.93
N GLU A 72 9.08 -2.39 -1.46
CA GLU A 72 9.97 -1.73 -0.52
C GLU A 72 10.74 -0.56 -1.14
N GLY A 73 10.77 -0.48 -2.45
CA GLY A 73 11.37 0.64 -3.17
C GLY A 73 12.72 0.32 -3.79
N GLU A 74 13.01 -0.94 -4.03
CA GLU A 74 14.27 -1.39 -4.62
C GLU A 74 14.07 -1.93 -6.04
N VAL A 75 15.08 -1.76 -6.86
CA VAL A 75 15.28 -2.52 -8.09
C VAL A 75 16.34 -3.58 -7.80
N LEU A 76 16.00 -4.84 -7.99
CA LEU A 76 16.79 -5.98 -7.60
C LEU A 76 17.21 -6.80 -8.81
N ALA A 77 18.39 -7.41 -8.75
CA ALA A 77 18.83 -8.41 -9.72
C ALA A 77 19.24 -9.67 -8.99
N PHE A 78 18.66 -10.80 -9.40
CA PHE A 78 18.90 -12.11 -8.83
C PHE A 78 19.52 -13.07 -9.86
N ARG A 79 20.27 -14.03 -9.37
CA ARG A 79 20.71 -15.18 -10.16
C ARG A 79 19.51 -16.11 -10.43
N ALA A 80 19.31 -16.46 -11.67
CA ALA A 80 18.12 -17.22 -12.07
C ALA A 80 18.10 -18.67 -11.59
N ASP A 81 19.25 -19.28 -11.33
CA ASP A 81 19.38 -20.68 -10.96
C ASP A 81 19.15 -20.96 -9.47
N ASN A 82 19.38 -19.97 -8.59
CA ASN A 82 19.32 -20.18 -7.15
C ASN A 82 18.70 -19.03 -6.33
N GLY A 83 18.29 -17.93 -6.98
CA GLY A 83 17.67 -16.78 -6.32
C GLY A 83 18.63 -15.89 -5.53
N GLU A 84 19.96 -16.07 -5.65
CA GLU A 84 20.95 -15.23 -5.01
C GLU A 84 20.80 -13.78 -5.48
N GLU A 85 20.67 -12.82 -4.55
CA GLU A 85 20.67 -11.40 -4.86
C GLU A 85 22.09 -10.96 -5.25
N LEU A 86 22.24 -10.44 -6.47
CA LEU A 86 23.51 -10.01 -7.02
C LEU A 86 23.71 -8.50 -6.98
N TRP A 87 22.61 -7.75 -7.01
CA TRP A 87 22.64 -6.30 -7.06
C TRP A 87 21.29 -5.72 -6.64
N SER A 88 21.34 -4.56 -5.99
CA SER A 88 20.19 -3.76 -5.63
C SER A 88 20.43 -2.27 -5.87
N PHE A 89 19.35 -1.53 -6.11
CA PHE A 89 19.33 -0.08 -6.25
C PHE A 89 18.12 0.50 -5.55
N GLU A 90 18.35 1.41 -4.62
CA GLU A 90 17.31 2.12 -3.89
C GLU A 90 16.62 3.15 -4.79
N ALA A 91 15.37 2.93 -5.13
CA ALA A 91 14.56 3.82 -5.98
C ALA A 91 13.83 4.91 -5.18
N ASN A 92 13.87 4.84 -3.85
CA ASN A 92 13.16 5.73 -2.92
C ASN A 92 11.63 5.79 -3.13
N THR A 93 11.06 4.82 -3.82
CA THR A 93 9.62 4.68 -4.09
C THR A 93 9.33 3.24 -4.49
N GLY A 94 8.12 2.75 -4.20
CA GLY A 94 7.73 1.40 -4.65
C GLY A 94 7.91 1.24 -6.16
N VAL A 95 8.38 0.09 -6.60
CA VAL A 95 8.65 -0.22 -8.00
C VAL A 95 7.72 -1.34 -8.44
N MET A 96 6.55 -0.96 -8.98
CA MET A 96 5.48 -1.89 -9.32
C MET A 96 5.49 -2.37 -10.78
N ALA A 97 6.15 -1.63 -11.67
CA ALA A 97 6.21 -1.99 -13.08
C ALA A 97 7.20 -3.11 -13.35
N PRO A 98 6.98 -3.96 -14.37
CA PRO A 98 7.99 -4.90 -14.82
C PRO A 98 9.16 -4.16 -15.50
N PRO A 99 10.40 -4.65 -15.33
CA PRO A 99 11.53 -4.14 -16.10
C PRO A 99 11.45 -4.55 -17.57
N VAL A 100 12.07 -3.76 -18.43
CA VAL A 100 12.29 -4.11 -19.85
C VAL A 100 13.78 -4.04 -20.18
N THR A 101 14.25 -4.84 -21.14
CA THR A 101 15.63 -4.76 -21.62
C THR A 101 15.66 -4.53 -23.13
N TYR A 102 16.66 -3.79 -23.56
CA TYR A 102 16.92 -3.47 -24.97
C TYR A 102 18.40 -3.18 -25.19
N THR A 103 18.80 -3.12 -26.45
CA THR A 103 20.17 -2.83 -26.85
C THR A 103 20.21 -1.56 -27.69
N VAL A 104 21.15 -0.67 -27.40
CA VAL A 104 21.46 0.53 -28.20
C VAL A 104 22.96 0.55 -28.44
N ASP A 105 23.36 0.63 -29.68
CA ASP A 105 24.78 0.68 -30.12
C ASP A 105 25.64 -0.48 -29.54
N GLY A 106 25.02 -1.67 -29.39
CA GLY A 106 25.69 -2.86 -28.85
C GLY A 106 25.76 -2.93 -27.34
N GLU A 107 25.30 -1.92 -26.60
CA GLU A 107 25.20 -1.91 -25.15
C GLU A 107 23.81 -2.32 -24.68
N GLN A 108 23.73 -3.17 -23.68
CA GLN A 108 22.47 -3.59 -23.07
C GLN A 108 22.04 -2.62 -21.97
N TYR A 109 20.77 -2.26 -22.00
CA TYR A 109 20.09 -1.46 -20.99
C TYR A 109 18.95 -2.24 -20.34
N VAL A 110 18.70 -1.95 -19.07
CA VAL A 110 17.50 -2.37 -18.33
C VAL A 110 16.78 -1.12 -17.85
N THR A 111 15.53 -0.97 -18.24
CA THR A 111 14.72 0.20 -17.84
C THR A 111 13.50 -0.26 -17.04
N ILE A 112 13.17 0.48 -15.99
CA ILE A 112 12.03 0.23 -15.12
C ILE A 112 11.35 1.54 -14.74
N LEU A 113 10.03 1.51 -14.62
CA LEU A 113 9.24 2.63 -14.10
C LEU A 113 9.13 2.49 -12.58
N ALA A 114 9.68 3.45 -11.86
CA ALA A 114 9.58 3.52 -10.41
C ALA A 114 8.47 4.49 -9.99
N GLY A 115 7.58 4.03 -9.15
CA GLY A 115 6.42 4.76 -8.64
C GLY A 115 5.39 3.81 -8.05
N TRP A 116 4.60 4.29 -7.12
CA TRP A 116 3.49 3.56 -6.48
C TRP A 116 2.28 3.42 -7.43
N GLY A 117 2.48 3.13 -8.69
CA GLY A 117 1.41 2.96 -9.65
C GLY A 117 0.36 1.92 -9.21
N GLY A 118 -0.87 2.07 -9.70
CA GLY A 118 -1.96 1.17 -9.40
C GLY A 118 -2.57 1.31 -8.01
N ALA A 119 -3.28 0.30 -7.57
CA ALA A 119 -4.08 0.32 -6.36
C ALA A 119 -3.28 0.03 -5.07
N PHE A 120 -2.01 -0.36 -5.16
CA PHE A 120 -1.25 -0.82 -3.99
C PHE A 120 -1.17 0.23 -2.87
N GLY A 121 -0.82 1.47 -3.19
CA GLY A 121 -0.76 2.56 -2.20
C GLY A 121 -2.11 2.88 -1.57
N LEU A 122 -3.22 2.62 -2.29
CA LEU A 122 -4.58 2.80 -1.79
C LEU A 122 -5.03 1.65 -0.87
N ILE A 123 -4.67 0.41 -1.22
CA ILE A 123 -5.12 -0.80 -0.52
C ILE A 123 -4.24 -1.10 0.70
N ALA A 124 -2.93 -0.94 0.59
CA ALA A 124 -2.00 -1.25 1.65
C ALA A 124 -2.04 -0.24 2.80
N GLY A 125 -2.74 0.89 2.64
CA GLY A 125 -2.82 1.91 3.68
C GLY A 125 -1.44 2.39 4.12
N LEU A 126 -0.46 2.34 3.23
CA LEU A 126 0.92 2.70 3.55
C LEU A 126 0.99 4.17 3.93
N GLU A 127 0.91 4.42 5.21
CA GLU A 127 1.24 5.71 5.79
C GLU A 127 2.74 5.92 5.74
N GLN A 128 3.20 6.38 4.59
CA GLN A 128 4.58 6.79 4.49
C GLN A 128 4.74 8.13 5.19
N GLU A 129 5.73 8.23 6.07
CA GLU A 129 6.10 9.50 6.71
C GLU A 129 6.69 10.51 5.71
N VAL A 130 7.03 10.04 4.52
CA VAL A 130 7.57 10.85 3.43
C VAL A 130 6.52 11.11 2.37
N ALA A 131 6.59 12.27 1.74
CA ALA A 131 5.74 12.56 0.59
C ALA A 131 5.97 11.51 -0.51
N PRO A 132 4.91 11.10 -1.27
CA PRO A 132 5.11 10.23 -2.41
C PRO A 132 6.16 10.86 -3.34
N PRO A 133 7.27 10.18 -3.61
CA PRO A 133 8.27 10.72 -4.51
C PRO A 133 7.70 10.80 -5.93
N PRO A 134 8.22 11.68 -6.77
CA PRO A 134 7.84 11.72 -8.16
C PRO A 134 8.16 10.36 -8.81
N SER A 135 7.26 9.88 -9.64
CA SER A 135 7.53 8.72 -10.49
C SER A 135 8.72 8.99 -11.40
N ARG A 136 9.52 7.96 -11.64
CA ARG A 136 10.77 8.05 -12.42
C ARG A 136 10.86 6.95 -13.46
N VAL A 137 11.59 7.23 -14.52
CA VAL A 137 12.10 6.22 -15.43
C VAL A 137 13.56 6.00 -15.04
N LEU A 138 13.89 4.80 -14.58
CA LEU A 138 15.24 4.41 -14.18
C LEU A 138 15.82 3.51 -15.27
N THR A 139 17.00 3.86 -15.80
CA THR A 139 17.69 3.08 -16.84
C THR A 139 19.08 2.74 -16.36
N PHE A 140 19.40 1.46 -16.39
CA PHE A 140 20.66 0.91 -15.92
C PHE A 140 21.42 0.29 -17.09
N LYS A 141 22.76 0.38 -17.05
CA LYS A 141 23.67 -0.38 -17.89
C LYS A 141 24.83 -0.90 -17.06
N LEU A 142 25.49 -1.94 -17.52
CA LEU A 142 26.66 -2.48 -16.83
C LEU A 142 27.79 -1.42 -16.82
N GLY A 143 28.39 -1.21 -15.65
CA GLY A 143 29.41 -0.19 -15.43
C GLY A 143 28.88 1.25 -15.44
N GLY A 144 27.55 1.45 -15.47
CA GLY A 144 26.95 2.77 -15.32
C GLY A 144 27.20 3.35 -13.94
N THR A 145 27.45 4.67 -13.88
CA THR A 145 27.65 5.42 -12.64
C THR A 145 26.66 6.57 -12.59
N ALA A 146 25.67 6.48 -11.72
CA ALA A 146 24.77 7.59 -11.44
C ALA A 146 24.85 7.96 -9.94
N PRO A 147 24.65 9.24 -9.59
CA PRO A 147 24.53 9.61 -8.19
C PRO A 147 23.31 8.92 -7.56
N ALA A 148 23.37 8.65 -6.26
CA ALA A 148 22.23 8.19 -5.49
C ALA A 148 21.04 9.16 -5.66
N LEU A 149 19.84 8.64 -5.69
CA LEU A 149 18.63 9.47 -5.74
C LEU A 149 18.52 10.32 -4.46
N PRO A 150 18.06 11.58 -4.57
CA PRO A 150 17.84 12.38 -3.39
C PRO A 150 16.81 11.73 -2.46
N ALA A 151 17.00 11.89 -1.16
CA ALA A 151 16.03 11.45 -0.16
C ALA A 151 14.68 12.12 -0.41
N ASN A 152 13.60 11.39 -0.13
CA ASN A 152 12.25 11.96 -0.24
C ASN A 152 12.03 12.99 0.87
N PRO A 153 11.40 14.13 0.58
CA PRO A 153 11.02 15.06 1.61
C PRO A 153 10.02 14.43 2.59
N LEU A 154 10.08 14.83 3.85
CA LEU A 154 9.07 14.43 4.82
C LEU A 154 7.69 14.90 4.36
N LYS A 155 6.69 14.05 4.51
CA LYS A 155 5.31 14.40 4.20
C LYS A 155 4.83 15.49 5.16
N GLN A 156 4.40 16.62 4.62
CA GLN A 156 3.63 17.56 5.43
C GLN A 156 2.30 16.92 5.77
N ARG A 157 2.09 16.62 7.04
CA ARG A 157 0.83 16.13 7.55
C ARG A 157 -0.02 17.31 7.94
N HIS A 158 -1.21 17.39 7.38
CA HIS A 158 -2.21 18.36 7.81
C HIS A 158 -2.90 17.82 9.07
N GLU A 159 -3.06 18.66 10.06
CA GLU A 159 -3.85 18.34 11.23
C GLU A 159 -5.33 18.24 10.82
N PRO A 160 -6.04 17.16 11.21
CA PRO A 160 -7.45 17.06 10.90
C PRO A 160 -8.24 18.12 11.64
N PRO A 161 -9.29 18.68 11.02
CA PRO A 161 -10.28 19.49 11.73
C PRO A 161 -10.88 18.74 12.93
N ALA A 162 -11.54 19.48 13.83
CA ALA A 162 -12.26 18.88 14.93
C ALA A 162 -13.36 17.94 14.44
N ARG A 163 -13.71 16.97 15.27
CA ARG A 163 -14.86 16.10 15.04
C ARG A 163 -16.14 16.90 14.85
N LEU A 164 -16.99 16.50 13.91
CA LEU A 164 -18.27 17.17 13.65
C LEU A 164 -19.35 16.75 14.63
N THR A 165 -19.27 15.52 15.15
CA THR A 165 -20.26 14.95 16.08
C THR A 165 -19.65 13.76 16.84
N ASP A 166 -20.22 13.49 18.01
CA ASP A 166 -19.97 12.28 18.79
C ASP A 166 -21.17 11.30 18.74
N ASP A 167 -22.19 11.61 17.89
CA ASP A 167 -23.36 10.75 17.75
C ASP A 167 -23.00 9.45 17.02
N ALA A 168 -23.09 8.35 17.76
CA ALA A 168 -22.74 7.02 17.27
C ALA A 168 -23.59 6.57 16.07
N GLN A 169 -24.85 7.03 15.97
CA GLN A 169 -25.73 6.66 14.87
C GLN A 169 -25.30 7.37 13.58
N ILE A 170 -24.93 8.65 13.67
CA ILE A 170 -24.41 9.41 12.53
C ILE A 170 -23.08 8.84 12.08
N LEU A 171 -22.18 8.52 13.00
CA LEU A 171 -20.89 7.91 12.68
C LEU A 171 -21.04 6.54 12.03
N GLU A 172 -21.97 5.70 12.51
CA GLU A 172 -22.23 4.38 11.91
C GLU A 172 -22.88 4.48 10.53
N LYS A 173 -23.81 5.46 10.33
CA LYS A 173 -24.34 5.77 9.01
C LYS A 173 -23.21 6.19 8.07
N GLY A 174 -22.33 7.10 8.51
CA GLY A 174 -21.17 7.55 7.75
C GLY A 174 -20.21 6.40 7.40
N ARG A 175 -19.96 5.49 8.37
CA ARG A 175 -19.18 4.29 8.15
C ARG A 175 -19.78 3.41 7.04
N THR A 176 -21.08 3.14 7.13
CA THR A 176 -21.78 2.29 6.15
C THR A 176 -21.70 2.90 4.74
N LEU A 177 -21.96 4.20 4.62
CA LEU A 177 -21.88 4.91 3.35
C LEU A 177 -20.45 4.94 2.80
N TYR A 178 -19.45 5.16 3.66
CA TYR A 178 -18.06 5.13 3.27
C TYR A 178 -17.67 3.79 2.63
N TYR A 179 -18.03 2.68 3.25
CA TYR A 179 -17.74 1.35 2.72
C TYR A 179 -18.52 1.02 1.46
N GLY A 180 -19.72 1.57 1.31
CA GLY A 180 -20.56 1.38 0.13
C GLY A 180 -20.07 2.12 -1.11
N TYR A 181 -19.53 3.34 -0.95
CA TYR A 181 -19.28 4.24 -2.07
C TYR A 181 -17.83 4.69 -2.22
N CYS A 182 -17.03 4.71 -1.16
CA CYS A 182 -15.73 5.40 -1.13
C CYS A 182 -14.53 4.47 -0.95
N SER A 183 -14.69 3.39 -0.19
CA SER A 183 -13.62 2.52 0.27
C SER A 183 -12.85 1.80 -0.83
N ALA A 184 -13.45 1.66 -2.02
CA ALA A 184 -12.77 1.05 -3.17
C ALA A 184 -11.58 1.89 -3.68
N CYS A 185 -11.60 3.21 -3.43
CA CYS A 185 -10.62 4.15 -3.94
C CYS A 185 -9.90 4.96 -2.85
N HIS A 186 -10.47 5.04 -1.65
CA HIS A 186 -9.98 5.91 -0.58
C HIS A 186 -9.80 5.18 0.75
N VAL A 187 -8.81 5.62 1.54
CA VAL A 187 -8.73 5.34 2.98
C VAL A 187 -9.52 6.41 3.74
N PRO A 188 -10.15 6.11 4.90
CA PRO A 188 -11.05 7.03 5.61
C PRO A 188 -10.31 8.13 6.39
N LYS A 189 -9.33 8.78 5.76
CA LYS A 189 -8.50 9.81 6.37
C LYS A 189 -8.30 11.02 5.46
N ALA A 190 -8.86 10.98 4.26
CA ALA A 190 -8.78 12.08 3.29
C ALA A 190 -9.90 13.09 3.60
N PHE A 191 -9.57 14.16 4.30
CA PHE A 191 -10.49 15.26 4.60
C PHE A 191 -10.18 16.50 3.76
N HIS A 192 -11.20 17.30 3.50
CA HIS A 192 -11.09 18.55 2.73
C HIS A 192 -12.19 19.53 3.14
N ASP A 193 -11.88 20.83 3.16
CA ASP A 193 -12.82 21.88 3.57
C ASP A 193 -14.06 21.97 2.66
N ASN A 194 -13.92 21.68 1.37
CA ASN A 194 -15.02 21.71 0.40
C ASN A 194 -15.66 20.30 0.19
N PHE A 195 -15.91 19.57 1.27
CA PHE A 195 -16.33 18.18 1.21
C PHE A 195 -17.58 17.95 0.34
N ASN A 196 -18.64 18.74 0.54
CA ASN A 196 -19.88 18.60 -0.24
C ASN A 196 -19.65 18.86 -1.72
N ALA A 197 -18.91 19.89 -2.09
CA ALA A 197 -18.59 20.19 -3.49
C ALA A 197 -17.81 19.04 -4.16
N ILE A 198 -16.93 18.38 -3.42
CA ILE A 198 -16.18 17.21 -3.91
C ILE A 198 -17.10 16.00 -4.03
N VAL A 199 -17.83 15.66 -2.96
CA VAL A 199 -18.58 14.41 -2.87
C VAL A 199 -19.92 14.50 -3.60
N LEU A 200 -20.68 15.59 -3.48
CA LEU A 200 -21.98 15.71 -4.14
C LEU A 200 -21.84 16.31 -5.54
N ASP A 201 -21.20 17.48 -5.67
CA ASP A 201 -21.21 18.23 -6.94
C ASP A 201 -20.16 17.72 -7.95
N GLY A 202 -19.22 16.87 -7.51
CA GLY A 202 -18.25 16.26 -8.40
C GLY A 202 -17.24 17.22 -9.01
N VAL A 203 -16.83 18.26 -8.27
CA VAL A 203 -15.83 19.23 -8.75
C VAL A 203 -14.48 18.58 -9.12
N MET A 204 -14.22 17.38 -8.59
CA MET A 204 -13.03 16.57 -8.89
C MET A 204 -13.25 15.55 -10.01
N LYS A 205 -14.35 15.63 -10.77
CA LYS A 205 -14.65 14.67 -11.85
C LYS A 205 -13.52 14.56 -12.89
N LYS A 206 -12.88 15.67 -13.22
CA LYS A 206 -11.72 15.68 -14.15
C LYS A 206 -10.50 14.96 -13.59
N ALA A 207 -10.39 14.82 -12.27
CA ALA A 207 -9.35 14.06 -11.58
C ALA A 207 -9.76 12.60 -11.28
N GLY A 208 -10.92 12.15 -11.79
CA GLY A 208 -11.38 10.78 -11.67
C GLY A 208 -12.36 10.52 -10.52
N MET A 209 -12.68 11.50 -9.68
CA MET A 209 -13.68 11.37 -8.62
C MET A 209 -15.02 11.90 -9.07
N VAL A 210 -16.00 11.02 -9.25
CA VAL A 210 -17.36 11.37 -9.66
C VAL A 210 -18.13 12.05 -8.53
N GLY A 211 -19.17 12.84 -8.86
CA GLY A 211 -20.14 13.34 -7.89
C GLY A 211 -21.20 12.28 -7.58
N PHE A 212 -21.73 12.31 -6.38
CA PHE A 212 -22.68 11.33 -5.85
C PHE A 212 -24.06 11.94 -5.53
N SER A 213 -24.37 13.15 -5.99
CA SER A 213 -25.66 13.83 -5.72
C SER A 213 -26.90 13.08 -6.20
N GLU A 214 -26.74 12.12 -7.15
CA GLU A 214 -27.85 11.28 -7.62
C GLU A 214 -28.22 10.17 -6.60
N VAL A 215 -27.31 9.82 -5.69
CA VAL A 215 -27.47 8.68 -4.76
C VAL A 215 -27.23 9.05 -3.30
N LEU A 216 -26.62 10.18 -3.00
CA LEU A 216 -26.36 10.69 -1.65
C LEU A 216 -27.01 12.06 -1.44
N THR A 217 -27.60 12.23 -0.29
CA THR A 217 -28.14 13.52 0.19
C THR A 217 -27.09 14.34 0.93
N GLU A 218 -27.38 15.60 1.23
CA GLU A 218 -26.53 16.43 2.10
C GLU A 218 -26.35 15.84 3.50
N GLU A 219 -27.40 15.19 4.03
CA GLU A 219 -27.34 14.50 5.33
C GLU A 219 -26.40 13.28 5.25
N ASP A 220 -26.40 12.55 4.13
CA ASP A 220 -25.48 11.44 3.89
C ASP A 220 -24.03 11.95 3.77
N ALA A 221 -23.84 13.05 3.07
CA ALA A 221 -22.52 13.70 2.96
C ALA A 221 -22.02 14.19 4.33
N PHE A 222 -22.89 14.74 5.19
CA PHE A 222 -22.55 15.12 6.55
C PHE A 222 -22.10 13.88 7.37
N ALA A 223 -22.84 12.79 7.31
CA ALA A 223 -22.50 11.56 8.02
C ALA A 223 -21.17 10.98 7.53
N LEU A 224 -20.93 10.96 6.22
CA LEU A 224 -19.67 10.57 5.60
C LEU A 224 -18.51 11.45 6.09
N HIS A 225 -18.67 12.75 6.07
CA HIS A 225 -17.65 13.71 6.51
C HIS A 225 -17.33 13.52 8.00
N ALA A 226 -18.37 13.36 8.82
CA ALA A 226 -18.21 13.10 10.25
C ALA A 226 -17.40 11.83 10.51
N TYR A 227 -17.70 10.74 9.81
CA TYR A 227 -16.96 9.49 9.93
C TYR A 227 -15.49 9.64 9.50
N ILE A 228 -15.23 10.32 8.38
CA ILE A 228 -13.85 10.55 7.89
C ILE A 228 -13.03 11.38 8.89
N LEU A 229 -13.62 12.44 9.43
CA LEU A 229 -12.94 13.26 10.46
C LEU A 229 -12.74 12.51 11.76
N GLU A 230 -13.67 11.64 12.17
CA GLU A 230 -13.50 10.75 13.31
C GLU A 230 -12.27 9.85 13.08
N GLN A 231 -12.18 9.17 11.92
CA GLN A 231 -11.05 8.29 11.61
C GLN A 231 -9.72 9.05 11.53
N ALA A 232 -9.72 10.25 10.99
CA ALA A 232 -8.52 11.10 10.93
C ALA A 232 -8.05 11.54 12.32
N ASN A 233 -8.98 11.87 13.24
CA ASN A 233 -8.66 12.21 14.62
C ASN A 233 -8.20 11.00 15.44
N VAL A 234 -8.84 9.83 15.28
CA VAL A 234 -8.39 8.57 15.89
C VAL A 234 -6.97 8.24 15.45
N ASP A 235 -6.65 8.41 14.19
CA ASP A 235 -5.30 8.20 13.67
C ASP A 235 -4.29 9.19 14.30
N LYS A 236 -4.63 10.47 14.38
CA LYS A 236 -3.82 11.48 15.07
C LYS A 236 -3.55 11.09 16.52
N GLU A 237 -4.57 10.70 17.27
CA GLU A 237 -4.48 10.29 18.66
C GLU A 237 -3.63 9.02 18.83
N SER A 238 -3.79 8.05 17.93
CA SER A 238 -3.00 6.81 17.96
C SER A 238 -1.51 7.08 17.78
N ARG A 239 -1.16 8.02 16.90
CA ARG A 239 0.24 8.43 16.65
C ARG A 239 0.83 9.25 17.80
N ALA A 240 0.01 9.97 18.53
CA ALA A 240 0.45 10.72 19.70
C ALA A 240 0.73 9.83 20.93
N GLN A 241 0.41 8.53 20.86
CA GLN A 241 0.68 7.60 21.96
C GLN A 241 2.19 7.45 22.20
N PRO A 242 2.62 7.38 23.48
CA PRO A 242 4.03 7.15 23.81
C PRO A 242 4.54 5.83 23.22
N SER A 243 5.77 5.82 22.72
CA SER A 243 6.40 4.63 22.09
C SER A 243 6.41 3.39 23.00
N TRP A 244 6.55 3.58 24.33
CA TRP A 244 6.51 2.48 25.29
C TRP A 244 5.13 1.79 25.35
N LEU A 245 4.04 2.56 25.20
CA LEU A 245 2.68 2.00 25.17
C LEU A 245 2.45 1.18 23.88
N ILE A 246 2.95 1.67 22.76
CA ILE A 246 2.94 0.95 21.49
C ILE A 246 3.70 -0.37 21.64
N SER A 247 4.88 -0.34 22.23
CA SER A 247 5.71 -1.53 22.47
C SER A 247 5.00 -2.58 23.37
N ILE A 248 4.32 -2.14 24.43
CA ILE A 248 3.55 -3.03 25.32
C ILE A 248 2.38 -3.66 24.55
N LYS A 249 1.63 -2.87 23.78
CA LYS A 249 0.52 -3.40 22.97
C LYS A 249 1.01 -4.42 21.95
N THR A 250 2.10 -4.11 21.24
CA THR A 250 2.70 -5.01 20.25
C THR A 250 3.15 -6.33 20.89
N TRP A 251 3.79 -6.26 22.05
CA TRP A 251 4.20 -7.44 22.81
C TRP A 251 2.98 -8.28 23.26
N PHE A 252 1.96 -7.64 23.83
CA PHE A 252 0.73 -8.31 24.27
C PHE A 252 0.02 -9.01 23.11
N TYR A 253 -0.21 -8.31 22.01
CA TYR A 253 -0.83 -8.90 20.83
C TYR A 253 0.01 -10.02 20.21
N GLY A 254 1.33 -9.93 20.27
CA GLY A 254 2.22 -11.01 19.87
C GLY A 254 2.04 -12.28 20.72
N ILE A 255 1.80 -12.14 22.03
CA ILE A 255 1.48 -13.27 22.92
C ILE A 255 0.11 -13.85 22.58
N VAL A 256 -0.92 -13.00 22.46
CA VAL A 256 -2.27 -13.43 22.13
C VAL A 256 -2.30 -14.19 20.80
N ALA A 257 -1.61 -13.68 19.79
CA ALA A 257 -1.50 -14.36 18.50
C ALA A 257 -0.84 -15.74 18.62
N LYS A 258 0.18 -15.90 19.43
CA LYS A 258 0.81 -17.20 19.72
C LYS A 258 -0.12 -18.15 20.46
N LEU A 259 -0.86 -17.67 21.47
CA LEU A 259 -1.79 -18.47 22.24
C LEU A 259 -3.00 -18.95 21.44
N LEU A 260 -3.46 -18.14 20.47
CA LEU A 260 -4.56 -18.50 19.58
C LEU A 260 -4.14 -19.40 18.41
N GLY A 261 -2.90 -19.89 18.39
CA GLY A 261 -2.42 -20.79 17.35
C GLY A 261 -2.24 -20.15 15.97
N PHE A 262 -2.21 -18.81 15.88
CA PHE A 262 -1.87 -18.07 14.66
C PHE A 262 -0.37 -18.16 14.30
N ALA A 263 0.39 -19.01 14.99
CA ALA A 263 1.73 -19.39 14.57
C ALA A 263 1.59 -20.37 13.39
N MET A 264 1.44 -19.86 12.18
CA MET A 264 1.77 -20.67 11.02
C MET A 264 3.27 -20.94 11.08
N SER A 265 3.63 -22.16 11.45
CA SER A 265 4.98 -22.70 11.27
C SER A 265 5.22 -22.82 9.77
N PHE A 266 6.03 -21.94 9.23
CA PHE A 266 6.70 -22.21 7.97
C PHE A 266 7.87 -23.13 8.31
N SER A 267 7.68 -24.42 8.05
CA SER A 267 8.75 -25.42 7.92
C SER A 267 9.12 -25.56 6.46
#